data_30b6b989a9f2c695aa7414379bae6c6c
#
_entry.id   30b6b989a9f2c695aa7414379bae6c6c
#
_cell.length_a   1.000
_cell.length_b   1.000
_cell.length_c   1.000
_cell.angle_alpha   90.00
_cell.angle_beta   90.00
_cell.angle_gamma   90.00
#
_symmetry.space_group_name_H-M   'P 1'
#
loop_
_entity.id
_entity.type
_entity.pdbx_description
1 polymer ?
#
loop_
_entity_poly.entity_id
_entity_poly.type
_entity_poly.pdbx_seq_one_letter_code
_entity_poly.pdbx_strand_id
1 'polypeptide(L)' 'MNNELIFIDYPQELIQAKLKLCINYEAKYGQSNTVNAWRKWCNSYEYRKNEWQFRQNVAKSIKYGI' A
#
# COMPACT_ATOMS: atom_id res chain seq x y z
N MET A 1 -15.09 -8.14 -22.69
CA MET A 1 -14.29 -8.88 -22.02
C MET A 1 -13.64 -8.18 -20.96
N ASN A 2 -13.76 -8.69 -19.86
CA ASN A 2 -13.23 -8.05 -18.75
C ASN A 2 -11.87 -8.49 -18.46
N ASN A 3 -10.97 -7.56 -18.53
CA ASN A 3 -9.63 -7.82 -18.10
C ASN A 3 -9.38 -7.14 -16.80
N GLU A 4 -10.38 -7.21 -15.94
CA GLU A 4 -10.22 -6.57 -14.65
C GLU A 4 -9.19 -7.31 -13.85
N LEU A 5 -8.25 -6.57 -13.33
CA LEU A 5 -7.27 -7.12 -12.43
C LEU A 5 -7.90 -7.29 -11.06
N ILE A 6 -7.70 -8.45 -10.50
CA ILE A 6 -8.21 -8.75 -9.17
C ILE A 6 -7.07 -8.56 -8.18
N PHE A 7 -7.35 -7.77 -7.14
CA PHE A 7 -6.34 -7.56 -6.11
C PHE A 7 -6.15 -8.82 -5.29
N ILE A 8 -4.92 -9.28 -5.23
CA ILE A 8 -4.53 -10.39 -4.37
C ILE A 8 -3.68 -9.79 -3.28
N ASP A 9 -4.12 -9.92 -2.04
CA ASP A 9 -3.43 -9.30 -0.92
C ASP A 9 -2.01 -9.83 -0.79
N TYR A 10 -1.18 -9.04 -0.11
CA TYR A 10 0.22 -9.39 0.11
C TYR A 10 0.33 -10.50 1.14
N PRO A 11 1.42 -11.28 1.10
CA PRO A 11 1.62 -12.30 2.13
C PRO A 11 1.67 -11.69 3.52
N GLN A 12 1.12 -12.39 4.49
CA GLN A 12 1.13 -11.93 5.87
C GLN A 12 2.53 -11.65 6.37
N GLU A 13 3.49 -12.47 5.96
CA GLU A 13 4.87 -12.28 6.37
C GLU A 13 5.41 -10.94 5.91
N LEU A 14 5.06 -10.53 4.71
CA LEU A 14 5.48 -9.24 4.18
C LEU A 14 4.84 -8.10 4.96
N ILE A 15 3.54 -8.22 5.23
CA ILE A 15 2.81 -7.19 5.98
C ILE A 15 3.39 -7.05 7.38
N GLN A 16 3.66 -8.17 8.05
CA GLN A 16 4.23 -8.15 9.39
C GLN A 16 5.62 -7.55 9.39
N ALA A 17 6.43 -7.89 8.39
CA ALA A 17 7.77 -7.32 8.29
C ALA A 17 7.71 -5.81 8.10
N LYS A 18 6.79 -5.34 7.27
CA LYS A 18 6.64 -3.90 7.04
C LYS A 18 6.13 -3.19 8.28
N LEU A 19 5.24 -3.83 9.04
CA LEU A 19 4.74 -3.25 10.27
C LEU A 19 5.87 -3.10 11.28
N LYS A 20 6.72 -4.10 11.38
CA LYS A 20 7.86 -4.04 12.28
C LYS A 20 8.79 -2.91 11.92
N LEU A 21 9.07 -2.75 10.63
CA LEU A 21 9.90 -1.64 10.16
C LEU A 21 9.25 -0.30 10.47
N CYS A 22 7.93 -0.22 10.32
CA CYS A 22 7.21 1.01 10.61
C CYS A 22 7.34 1.39 12.08
N ILE A 23 7.16 0.42 12.96
CA ILE A 23 7.29 0.65 14.40
C ILE A 23 8.69 1.12 14.75
N ASN A 24 9.69 0.47 14.17
CA ASN A 24 11.08 0.84 14.43
C ASN A 24 11.39 2.24 13.90
N TYR A 25 10.87 2.56 12.74
CA TYR A 25 11.07 3.88 12.15
C TYR A 25 10.42 4.95 13.01
N GLU A 26 9.21 4.69 13.47
CA GLU A 26 8.51 5.65 14.32
C GLU A 26 9.24 5.87 15.63
N ALA A 27 9.79 4.80 16.19
CA ALA A 27 10.55 4.91 17.45
C ALA A 27 11.80 5.78 17.28
N LYS A 28 12.37 5.76 16.06
CA LYS A 28 13.60 6.49 15.80
C LYS A 28 13.35 7.93 15.37
N TYR A 29 12.35 8.15 14.54
CA TYR A 29 12.13 9.46 13.93
C TYR A 29 10.84 10.14 14.34
N GLY A 30 9.97 9.46 15.07
CA GLY A 30 8.72 10.03 15.52
C GLY A 30 7.60 9.89 14.50
N GLN A 31 6.44 10.41 14.86
CA GLN A 31 5.27 10.34 14.00
C GLN A 31 5.34 11.32 12.85
N SER A 32 4.75 10.91 11.73
CA SER A 32 4.62 11.77 10.57
C SER A 32 3.46 11.25 9.73
N ASN A 33 3.06 12.03 8.73
CA ASN A 33 2.01 11.58 7.81
C ASN A 33 2.44 10.32 7.08
N THR A 34 3.72 10.22 6.74
CA THR A 34 4.24 9.04 6.08
C THR A 34 4.12 7.80 6.96
N VAL A 35 4.50 7.93 8.23
CA VAL A 35 4.41 6.83 9.18
C VAL A 35 2.95 6.42 9.38
N ASN A 36 2.05 7.40 9.49
CA ASN A 36 0.64 7.10 9.68
C ASN A 36 0.05 6.36 8.48
N ALA A 37 0.40 6.77 7.27
CA ALA A 37 -0.05 6.09 6.07
C ALA A 37 0.52 4.67 5.99
N TRP A 38 1.77 4.51 6.34
CA TRP A 38 2.44 3.22 6.38
C TRP A 38 1.73 2.27 7.35
N ARG A 39 1.41 2.79 8.53
CA ARG A 39 0.70 2.00 9.54
C ARG A 39 -0.69 1.59 9.06
N LYS A 40 -1.40 2.51 8.41
CA LYS A 40 -2.70 2.20 7.85
C LYS A 40 -2.59 1.11 6.79
N TRP A 41 -1.57 1.18 5.96
CA TRP A 41 -1.33 0.17 4.95
C TRP A 41 -1.17 -1.21 5.60
N CYS A 42 -0.43 -1.28 6.70
CA CYS A 42 -0.19 -2.55 7.39
C CYS A 42 -1.43 -3.09 8.08
N ASN A 43 -2.30 -2.19 8.56
CA ASN A 43 -3.42 -2.58 9.39
C ASN A 43 -4.75 -2.69 8.68
N SER A 44 -4.83 -2.29 7.41
CA SER A 44 -6.10 -2.24 6.72
C SER A 44 -6.01 -2.88 5.35
N TYR A 45 -6.76 -3.96 5.17
CA TYR A 45 -6.89 -4.59 3.87
C TYR A 45 -7.48 -3.62 2.86
N GLU A 46 -8.48 -2.86 3.28
CA GLU A 46 -9.14 -1.90 2.40
C GLU A 46 -8.15 -0.85 1.90
N TYR A 47 -7.30 -0.38 2.78
CA TYR A 47 -6.31 0.61 2.41
C TYR A 47 -5.33 0.03 1.37
N ARG A 48 -4.86 -1.19 1.59
CA ARG A 48 -3.94 -1.84 0.66
C ARG A 48 -4.59 -2.03 -0.70
N LYS A 49 -5.85 -2.45 -0.71
CA LYS A 49 -6.59 -2.67 -1.95
C LYS A 49 -6.80 -1.36 -2.70
N ASN A 50 -7.20 -0.31 -1.99
CA ASN A 50 -7.44 0.99 -2.62
C ASN A 50 -6.16 1.59 -3.18
N GLU A 51 -5.05 1.45 -2.47
CA GLU A 51 -3.78 1.94 -2.95
C GLU A 51 -3.36 1.20 -4.21
N TRP A 52 -3.54 -0.11 -4.21
CA TRP A 52 -3.21 -0.93 -5.37
C TRP A 52 -4.04 -0.48 -6.58
N GLN A 53 -5.34 -0.27 -6.39
CA GLN A 53 -6.20 0.18 -7.47
C GLN A 53 -5.79 1.55 -7.99
N PHE A 54 -5.44 2.44 -7.10
CA PHE A 54 -4.98 3.77 -7.48
C PHE A 54 -3.72 3.67 -8.35
N ARG A 55 -2.79 2.82 -7.96
CA ARG A 55 -1.56 2.64 -8.72
C ARG A 55 -1.83 2.05 -10.09
N GLN A 56 -2.79 1.13 -10.19
CA GLN A 56 -3.16 0.57 -11.47
C GLN A 56 -3.75 1.64 -12.39
N ASN A 57 -4.58 2.51 -11.84
CA ASN A 57 -5.19 3.58 -12.62
C ASN A 57 -4.14 4.58 -13.09
N VAL A 58 -3.19 4.91 -12.25
CA VAL A 58 -2.11 5.82 -12.62
C VAL A 58 -1.27 5.20 -13.73
N ALA A 59 -0.97 3.91 -13.61
CA ALA A 59 -0.19 3.23 -14.63
C ALA A 59 -0.90 3.23 -15.97
N LYS A 60 -2.22 3.03 -15.96
CA LYS A 60 -2.99 3.09 -17.19
C LYS A 60 -2.97 4.48 -17.79
N SER A 61 -3.09 5.49 -16.97
CA SER A 61 -3.04 6.87 -17.43
C SER A 61 -1.72 7.19 -18.10
N ILE A 62 -0.64 6.78 -17.50
CA ILE A 62 0.68 7.00 -18.08
C ILE A 62 0.82 6.26 -19.38
N LYS A 63 0.30 5.06 -19.43
CA LYS A 63 0.46 4.22 -20.62
C LYS A 63 -0.29 4.76 -21.82
N TYR A 64 -1.50 5.27 -21.58
CA TYR A 64 -2.33 5.75 -22.69
C TYR A 64 -2.36 7.25 -22.81
N GLY A 65 -1.74 7.93 -21.99
CA GLY A 65 -1.90 9.26 -21.87
C GLY A 65 -1.39 10.19 -22.58
N ILE A 66 -1.31 10.77 -22.86
CA ILE A 66 -1.02 11.62 -23.30
C ILE A 66 -0.44 12.24 -23.52
#